data_8a335f656dfdac32e14a921633802b88
#
_entry.id   8a335f656dfdac32e14a921633802b88
#
_cell.length_a   1.000
_cell.length_b   1.000
_cell.length_c   1.000
_cell.angle_alpha   90.00
_cell.angle_beta   90.00
_cell.angle_gamma   90.00
#
_symmetry.space_group_name_H-M   'P 1'
#
loop_
_entity.id
_entity.type
_entity.pdbx_description
1 polymer ?
#
loop_
_entity_poly.entity_id
_entity_poly.type
_entity_poly.pdbx_seq_one_letter_code
_entity_poly.pdbx_strand_id
1 'polypeptide(L)'
;MRGASATEQELPEEFVPVAKAGDVPPGSMTVVAIDRERIMLANVDGQFFALRDMCGHRNAPLSRGRLEGCIVECPLHFAQFDVRTGKLVDGPISADVPIYEVRVEGDTVFVKW
;
A
#
# COMPACT_ATOMS: atom_id res chain seq x y z
N MET A 1 -0.76 4.00 -32.98
CA MET A 1 -0.97 3.70 -32.50
C MET A 1 -0.72 3.59 -31.87
N ARG A 2 -0.80 3.62 -31.72
CA ARG A 2 -0.59 3.43 -30.87
C ARG A 2 0.08 2.56 -30.55
N GLY A 3 0.69 2.18 -30.87
CA GLY A 3 1.38 1.09 -30.58
C GLY A 3 2.06 1.28 -29.34
N ALA A 4 2.73 2.26 -29.28
CA ALA A 4 3.43 2.41 -28.11
C ALA A 4 2.57 2.32 -26.98
N SER A 5 1.49 2.58 -27.22
CA SER A 5 0.63 2.47 -26.16
C SER A 5 0.36 1.08 -25.75
N ALA A 6 1.09 0.12 -26.23
CA ALA A 6 0.94 -1.21 -25.71
C ALA A 6 1.04 -1.22 -24.21
N THR A 7 1.97 -0.48 -23.66
CA THR A 7 2.10 -0.45 -22.21
C THR A 7 0.86 0.12 -21.56
N GLU A 8 0.34 1.18 -22.13
CA GLU A 8 -0.87 1.75 -21.59
C GLU A 8 -2.01 0.77 -21.61
N GLN A 9 -2.05 -0.02 -22.67
CA GLN A 9 -3.13 -0.98 -22.81
C GLN A 9 -3.04 -2.09 -21.80
N GLU A 10 -1.89 -2.27 -21.20
CA GLU A 10 -1.72 -3.32 -20.21
C GLU A 10 -2.23 -2.93 -18.85
N LEU A 11 -2.52 -1.66 -18.63
CA LEU A 11 -3.06 -1.21 -17.35
C LEU A 11 -4.52 -0.83 -17.51
N PRO A 12 -5.42 -1.61 -16.91
CA PRO A 12 -6.84 -1.27 -16.93
C PRO A 12 -7.09 0.11 -16.34
N GLU A 13 -8.22 0.69 -16.69
CA GLU A 13 -8.56 2.02 -16.26
C GLU A 13 -8.67 2.17 -14.76
N GLU A 14 -8.98 1.07 -14.06
CA GLU A 14 -9.12 1.16 -12.63
C GLU A 14 -7.77 1.28 -11.92
N PHE A 15 -6.67 1.16 -12.63
CA PHE A 15 -5.36 1.42 -12.03
C PHE A 15 -5.08 2.91 -12.08
N VAL A 16 -4.88 3.50 -10.92
CA VAL A 16 -4.75 4.94 -10.75
C VAL A 16 -3.32 5.26 -10.32
N PRO A 17 -2.65 6.23 -10.98
CA PRO A 17 -1.31 6.62 -10.55
C PRO A 17 -1.38 7.35 -9.22
N VAL A 18 -0.57 6.94 -8.26
CA VAL A 18 -0.65 7.50 -6.90
C VAL A 18 0.66 8.06 -6.40
N ALA A 19 1.80 7.61 -6.94
CA ALA A 19 3.08 8.07 -6.41
C ALA A 19 4.20 7.76 -7.40
N LYS A 20 5.35 8.37 -7.16
CA LYS A 20 6.55 8.00 -7.86
C LYS A 20 7.33 7.02 -7.01
N ALA A 21 7.81 5.95 -7.64
CA ALA A 21 8.51 4.91 -6.90
C ALA A 21 9.73 5.47 -6.16
N GLY A 22 10.42 6.42 -6.78
CA GLY A 22 11.61 6.99 -6.16
C GLY A 22 11.32 7.84 -4.93
N ASP A 23 10.06 8.21 -4.72
CA ASP A 23 9.69 9.00 -3.55
C ASP A 23 9.42 8.13 -2.33
N VAL A 24 9.42 6.81 -2.49
CA VAL A 24 9.15 5.87 -1.39
C VAL A 24 10.30 4.88 -1.34
N PRO A 25 11.38 5.21 -0.65
CA PRO A 25 12.57 4.34 -0.62
C PRO A 25 12.26 3.00 0.03
N PRO A 26 13.09 1.98 -0.25
CA PRO A 26 12.90 0.68 0.39
C PRO A 26 12.90 0.81 1.91
N GLY A 27 11.98 0.11 2.54
CA GLY A 27 11.85 0.13 3.99
C GLY A 27 10.99 1.26 4.51
N SER A 28 10.39 2.05 3.63
CA SER A 28 9.57 3.18 4.06
C SER A 28 8.13 3.01 3.64
N MET A 29 7.28 3.84 4.22
CA MET A 29 5.86 3.91 3.91
C MET A 29 5.49 5.34 3.61
N THR A 30 4.44 5.51 2.82
CA THR A 30 3.83 6.82 2.63
C THR A 30 2.33 6.64 2.55
N VAL A 31 1.59 7.74 2.62
CA VAL A 31 0.14 7.69 2.49
C VAL A 31 -0.27 8.47 1.25
N VAL A 32 -1.20 7.90 0.50
CA VAL A 32 -1.80 8.58 -0.65
C VAL A 32 -3.31 8.55 -0.46
N ALA A 33 -4.02 9.39 -1.18
CA ALA A 33 -5.46 9.45 -1.07
C ALA A 33 -6.10 9.23 -2.45
N ILE A 34 -7.12 8.39 -2.49
CA ILE A 34 -7.95 8.22 -3.68
C ILE A 34 -9.40 8.37 -3.22
N ASP A 35 -10.12 9.31 -3.80
CA ASP A 35 -11.54 9.52 -3.47
C ASP A 35 -11.75 9.60 -1.96
N ARG A 36 -10.88 10.32 -1.26
CA ARG A 36 -10.97 10.55 0.18
C ARG A 36 -10.59 9.33 1.02
N GLU A 37 -10.24 8.23 0.37
CA GLU A 37 -9.71 7.07 1.11
C GLU A 37 -8.22 7.22 1.25
N ARG A 38 -7.73 6.96 2.46
CA ARG A 38 -6.30 6.99 2.71
C ARG A 38 -5.74 5.60 2.49
N ILE A 39 -4.70 5.53 1.70
CA ILE A 39 -4.06 4.27 1.34
C ILE A 39 -2.59 4.37 1.72
N MET A 40 -2.10 3.38 2.46
CA MET A 40 -0.71 3.31 2.84
C MET A 40 0.05 2.51 1.78
N LEU A 41 1.12 3.10 1.24
CA LEU A 41 2.02 2.41 0.34
C LEU A 41 3.27 2.04 1.11
N ALA A 42 3.68 0.78 1.00
CA ALA A 42 4.90 0.29 1.63
C ALA A 42 5.85 -0.22 0.56
N ASN A 43 7.11 0.14 0.68
CA ASN A 43 8.16 -0.37 -0.19
C ASN A 43 8.98 -1.37 0.61
N VAL A 44 8.85 -2.64 0.26
CA VAL A 44 9.61 -3.72 0.92
C VAL A 44 10.61 -4.24 -0.08
N ASP A 45 11.86 -3.84 0.07
CA ASP A 45 12.95 -4.28 -0.81
C ASP A 45 12.65 -4.03 -2.29
N GLY A 46 12.01 -2.91 -2.58
CA GLY A 46 11.73 -2.54 -3.96
C GLY A 46 10.37 -3.01 -4.45
N GLN A 47 9.65 -3.78 -3.67
CA GLN A 47 8.32 -4.25 -4.05
C GLN A 47 7.28 -3.44 -3.28
N PHE A 48 6.27 -2.96 -3.99
CA PHE A 48 5.29 -2.07 -3.38
C PHE A 48 4.01 -2.81 -3.02
N PHE A 49 3.47 -2.44 -1.86
CA PHE A 49 2.20 -2.99 -1.38
C PHE A 49 1.32 -1.83 -0.93
N ALA A 50 0.01 -2.00 -1.10
CA ALA A 50 -0.93 -0.95 -0.75
C ALA A 50 -2.01 -1.55 0.15
N LEU A 51 -2.26 -0.86 1.27
CA LEU A 51 -3.30 -1.26 2.22
C LEU A 51 -4.11 -0.03 2.59
N ARG A 52 -5.33 -0.25 3.05
CA ARG A 52 -6.07 0.85 3.64
C ARG A 52 -5.26 1.38 4.82
N ASP A 53 -5.14 2.70 4.92
CA ASP A 53 -4.34 3.30 5.98
C ASP A 53 -5.14 3.40 7.26
N MET A 54 -5.47 2.23 7.81
CA MET A 54 -6.32 2.15 8.99
C MET A 54 -6.13 0.79 9.63
N CYS A 55 -5.88 0.78 10.92
CA CYS A 55 -5.83 -0.46 11.65
C CYS A 55 -7.22 -1.09 11.64
N GLY A 56 -7.29 -2.40 11.45
CA GLY A 56 -8.58 -3.09 11.41
C GLY A 56 -9.33 -3.04 12.71
N HIS A 57 -8.64 -2.69 13.79
CA HIS A 57 -9.22 -2.61 15.12
C HIS A 57 -9.73 -1.21 15.44
N ARG A 58 -9.06 -0.19 14.97
CA ARG A 58 -9.36 1.19 15.30
C ARG A 58 -9.04 2.09 14.12
N ASN A 59 -9.57 3.31 14.18
CA ASN A 59 -9.27 4.33 13.19
C ASN A 59 -7.86 4.89 13.39
N ALA A 60 -6.88 4.04 13.41
CA ALA A 60 -5.50 4.47 13.61
C ALA A 60 -4.75 4.30 12.29
N PRO A 61 -4.07 5.36 11.82
CA PRO A 61 -3.34 5.25 10.55
C PRO A 61 -2.14 4.32 10.69
N LEU A 62 -2.13 3.26 9.88
CA LEU A 62 -0.99 2.33 9.87
C LEU A 62 0.28 3.03 9.41
N SER A 63 0.15 4.05 8.56
CA SER A 63 1.31 4.77 8.06
C SER A 63 2.08 5.51 9.14
N ARG A 64 1.49 5.69 10.29
CA ARG A 64 2.17 6.32 11.44
C ARG A 64 2.85 5.30 12.33
N GLY A 65 2.70 4.03 12.03
CA GLY A 65 3.34 2.97 12.78
C GLY A 65 4.73 2.70 12.25
N ARG A 66 5.14 1.46 12.35
CA ARG A 66 6.48 1.04 11.95
C ARG A 66 6.40 -0.06 10.91
N LEU A 67 7.24 0.04 9.90
CA LEU A 67 7.40 -1.01 8.90
C LEU A 67 8.73 -1.69 9.16
N GLU A 68 8.69 -3.01 9.31
CA GLU A 68 9.89 -3.79 9.52
C GLU A 68 9.77 -5.02 8.65
N GLY A 69 10.61 -5.10 7.62
CA GLY A 69 10.43 -6.13 6.61
C GLY A 69 9.08 -5.97 5.96
N CYS A 70 8.27 -7.00 5.97
CA CYS A 70 6.92 -6.94 5.41
C CYS A 70 5.83 -6.81 6.49
N ILE A 71 6.22 -6.45 7.71
CA ILE A 71 5.28 -6.33 8.81
C ILE A 71 5.10 -4.86 9.15
N VAL A 72 3.85 -4.39 9.20
CA VAL A 72 3.54 -3.06 9.68
C VAL A 72 2.88 -3.16 11.05
N GLU A 73 3.34 -2.33 11.97
CA GLU A 73 2.82 -2.32 13.34
C GLU A 73 1.97 -1.09 13.54
N CYS A 74 0.75 -1.30 14.03
CA CYS A 74 -0.18 -0.22 14.31
C CYS A 74 0.34 0.59 15.50
N PRO A 75 0.31 1.92 15.41
CA PRO A 75 0.86 2.74 16.50
C PRO A 75 0.01 2.74 17.76
N LEU A 76 -1.25 2.31 17.66
CA LEU A 76 -2.16 2.47 18.79
C LEU A 76 -2.08 1.30 19.75
N HIS A 77 -2.19 0.07 19.28
CA HIS A 77 -2.17 -1.11 20.15
C HIS A 77 -1.14 -2.12 19.70
N PHE A 78 -0.29 -1.73 18.77
CA PHE A 78 0.83 -2.55 18.32
C PHE A 78 0.41 -3.84 17.63
N ALA A 79 -0.80 -3.87 17.07
CA ALA A 79 -1.21 -4.98 16.21
C ALA A 79 -0.32 -4.99 14.98
N GLN A 80 0.10 -6.17 14.55
CA GLN A 80 1.01 -6.32 13.42
C GLN A 80 0.30 -7.00 12.28
N PHE A 81 0.51 -6.44 11.08
CA PHE A 81 -0.12 -6.95 9.87
C PHE A 81 0.94 -7.21 8.80
N ASP A 82 0.72 -8.24 8.02
CA ASP A 82 1.57 -8.54 6.88
C ASP A 82 1.12 -7.67 5.71
N VAL A 83 1.99 -6.79 5.21
CA VAL A 83 1.59 -5.85 4.16
C VAL A 83 1.28 -6.57 2.84
N ARG A 84 1.75 -7.81 2.67
CA ARG A 84 1.49 -8.56 1.44
C ARG A 84 0.08 -9.09 1.39
N THR A 85 -0.56 -9.31 2.52
CA THR A 85 -1.88 -9.94 2.58
C THR A 85 -2.90 -9.14 3.36
N GLY A 86 -2.45 -8.21 4.20
CA GLY A 86 -3.35 -7.47 5.09
C GLY A 86 -3.77 -8.24 6.32
N LYS A 87 -3.22 -9.44 6.51
CA LYS A 87 -3.68 -10.30 7.60
C LYS A 87 -3.00 -9.94 8.91
N LEU A 88 -3.77 -10.02 9.97
CA LEU A 88 -3.24 -9.85 11.32
C LEU A 88 -2.25 -10.97 11.62
N VAL A 89 -1.06 -10.59 12.06
CA VAL A 89 0.00 -11.55 12.38
C VAL A 89 0.15 -11.70 13.87
N ASP A 90 0.06 -10.61 14.61
CA ASP A 90 0.30 -10.63 16.04
C ASP A 90 -0.34 -9.41 16.68
N GLY A 91 -0.59 -9.51 17.99
CA GLY A 91 -1.15 -8.40 18.75
C GLY A 91 -2.61 -8.57 19.06
N PRO A 92 -3.28 -7.50 19.48
CA PRO A 92 -4.68 -7.58 19.85
C PRO A 92 -5.54 -8.07 18.70
N ILE A 93 -6.62 -8.73 19.00
CA ILE A 93 -7.55 -9.22 17.98
C ILE A 93 -8.07 -8.03 17.20
N SER A 94 -7.99 -8.15 15.88
CA SER A 94 -8.37 -7.08 14.96
C SER A 94 -8.79 -7.71 13.64
N ALA A 95 -9.60 -6.99 12.88
CA ALA A 95 -9.93 -7.43 11.54
C ALA A 95 -8.71 -7.26 10.65
N ASP A 96 -8.63 -8.08 9.61
CA ASP A 96 -7.59 -7.92 8.61
C ASP A 96 -7.78 -6.57 7.91
N VAL A 97 -6.70 -6.06 7.33
CA VAL A 97 -6.72 -4.78 6.65
C VAL A 97 -6.90 -5.03 5.15
N PRO A 98 -7.83 -4.32 4.49
CA PRO A 98 -7.98 -4.47 3.05
C PRO A 98 -6.70 -4.10 2.31
N ILE A 99 -6.39 -4.87 1.27
CA ILE A 99 -5.24 -4.59 0.42
C ILE A 99 -5.72 -4.24 -0.97
N TYR A 100 -4.85 -3.59 -1.73
CA TYR A 100 -5.14 -3.18 -3.10
C TYR A 100 -4.04 -3.68 -4.00
N GLU A 101 -4.39 -4.06 -5.21
CA GLU A 101 -3.40 -4.50 -6.18
C GLU A 101 -2.55 -3.33 -6.62
N VAL A 102 -1.25 -3.56 -6.79
CA VAL A 102 -0.30 -2.50 -7.16
C VAL A 102 0.44 -2.91 -8.42
N ARG A 103 0.65 -1.96 -9.31
CA ARG A 103 1.50 -2.13 -10.47
C ARG A 103 2.47 -0.97 -10.53
N VAL A 104 3.68 -1.24 -10.98
CA VAL A 104 4.69 -0.20 -11.17
C VAL A 104 5.07 -0.22 -12.63
N GLU A 105 4.93 0.94 -13.28
CA GLU A 105 5.31 1.10 -14.67
C GLU A 105 6.29 2.24 -14.75
N GLY A 106 7.52 1.94 -15.18
CA GLY A 106 8.57 2.95 -15.14
C GLY A 106 8.81 3.38 -13.70
N ASP A 107 8.63 4.64 -13.43
CA ASP A 107 8.81 5.18 -12.07
C ASP A 107 7.48 5.51 -11.40
N THR A 108 6.38 5.06 -11.97
CA THR A 108 5.05 5.39 -11.44
C THR A 108 4.43 4.20 -10.76
N VAL A 109 3.91 4.41 -9.57
CA VAL A 109 3.19 3.39 -8.80
C VAL A 109 1.70 3.60 -9.04
N PHE A 110 1.02 2.53 -9.43
CA PHE A 110 -0.41 2.54 -9.68
C PHE A 110 -1.10 1.61 -8.69
N VAL A 111 -2.27 1.99 -8.25
CA VAL A 111 -3.10 1.19 -7.35
C VAL A 111 -4.43 0.93 -8.03
N LYS A 112 -4.88 -0.30 -7.95
CA LYS A 112 -6.18 -0.64 -8.50
C LYS A 112 -7.27 -0.14 -7.55
N TRP A 113 -8.11 0.70 -8.08
CA TRP A 113 -9.13 1.38 -7.27
C TRP A 113 -10.57 1.02 -7.66
#